data_6478931cc93e51b08ce1df155f42e5df
#
_entry.id   6478931cc93e51b08ce1df155f42e5df
#
_cell.length_a   1.000
_cell.length_b   1.000
_cell.length_c   1.000
_cell.angle_alpha   90.00
_cell.angle_beta   90.00
_cell.angle_gamma   90.00
#
_symmetry.space_group_name_H-M   'P 1'
#
loop_
_entity.id
_entity.type
_entity.pdbx_description
1 polymer ?
#
loop_
_entity_poly.entity_id
_entity_poly.type
_entity_poly.pdbx_seq_one_letter_code
_entity_poly.pdbx_strand_id
1 'polypeptide(L)'
;MITTTIEEKNLIDNVEKKVCKYFNVDKQAVVNNDRTSQVSMARGFIFYILHKDYELSINKIANTYFRTSRAVFWHVNKVNFLLKQRMYKEIYSNICKE
;
A
#
# COMPACT_ATOMS: atom_id res chain seq x y z
N MET A 1 9.12 6.54 -19.76
CA MET A 1 9.62 5.91 -18.53
C MET A 1 9.21 6.73 -17.32
N ILE A 2 8.67 6.08 -16.31
CA ILE A 2 8.24 6.78 -15.09
C ILE A 2 9.43 6.83 -14.14
N THR A 3 9.86 8.04 -13.81
CA THR A 3 10.97 8.23 -12.88
C THR A 3 10.42 8.66 -11.54
N THR A 4 10.79 7.94 -10.48
CA THR A 4 10.37 8.28 -9.14
C THR A 4 11.29 9.38 -8.60
N THR A 5 10.71 10.49 -8.17
CA THR A 5 11.48 11.59 -7.59
C THR A 5 11.92 11.22 -6.17
N ILE A 6 12.89 11.95 -5.63
CA ILE A 6 13.35 11.74 -4.25
C ILE A 6 12.20 11.96 -3.28
N GLU A 7 11.36 12.96 -3.52
CA GLU A 7 10.19 13.24 -2.69
C GLU A 7 9.20 12.09 -2.70
N GLU A 8 8.93 11.53 -3.88
CA GLU A 8 8.02 10.39 -4.00
C GLU A 8 8.59 9.15 -3.32
N LYS A 9 9.89 8.93 -3.45
CA LYS A 9 10.55 7.81 -2.79
C LYS A 9 10.44 7.92 -1.27
N ASN A 10 10.66 9.11 -0.72
CA ASN A 10 10.52 9.35 0.72
C ASN A 10 9.09 9.14 1.18
N LEU A 11 8.13 9.58 0.38
CA LEU A 11 6.72 9.39 0.65
C LEU A 11 6.37 7.90 0.70
N ILE A 12 6.83 7.15 -0.29
CA ILE A 12 6.59 5.70 -0.36
C ILE A 12 7.21 5.02 0.87
N ASP A 13 8.44 5.37 1.22
CA ASP A 13 9.12 4.80 2.39
C ASP A 13 8.32 5.09 3.68
N ASN A 14 7.81 6.29 3.84
CA ASN A 14 7.02 6.65 5.01
C ASN A 14 5.73 5.85 5.10
N VAL A 15 5.02 5.69 3.99
CA VAL A 15 3.79 4.90 3.95
C VAL A 15 4.10 3.44 4.28
N GLU A 16 5.16 2.90 3.69
CA GLU A 16 5.57 1.52 3.97
C GLU A 16 5.88 1.31 5.45
N LYS A 17 6.61 2.24 6.05
CA LYS A 17 6.95 2.14 7.48
C LYS A 17 5.71 2.14 8.35
N LYS A 18 4.78 3.03 8.10
CA LYS A 18 3.55 3.14 8.88
C LYS A 18 2.73 1.87 8.79
N VAL A 19 2.52 1.38 7.58
CA VAL A 19 1.69 0.20 7.35
C VAL A 19 2.36 -1.05 7.90
N CYS A 20 3.64 -1.23 7.62
CA CYS A 20 4.38 -2.41 8.10
C CYS A 20 4.43 -2.43 9.62
N LYS A 21 4.60 -1.28 10.25
CA LYS A 21 4.60 -1.19 11.71
C LYS A 21 3.25 -1.60 12.29
N TYR A 22 2.18 -1.11 11.69
CA TYR A 22 0.83 -1.43 12.18
C TYR A 22 0.54 -2.92 12.09
N PHE A 23 0.89 -3.54 10.97
CA PHE A 23 0.62 -4.97 10.75
C PHE A 23 1.72 -5.88 11.31
N ASN A 24 2.80 -5.30 11.81
CA ASN A 24 3.95 -6.05 12.31
C ASN A 24 4.50 -7.03 11.26
N VAL A 25 4.71 -6.52 10.06
CA VAL A 25 5.27 -7.30 8.97
C VAL A 25 6.55 -6.66 8.49
N ASP A 26 7.42 -7.48 7.87
CA ASP A 26 8.67 -7.00 7.31
C ASP A 26 8.41 -6.33 5.96
N LYS A 27 9.04 -5.18 5.74
CA LYS A 27 8.98 -4.49 4.46
C LYS A 27 9.39 -5.40 3.31
N GLN A 28 10.42 -6.22 3.53
CA GLN A 28 10.92 -7.12 2.52
C GLN A 28 9.86 -8.14 2.12
N ALA A 29 9.07 -8.62 3.06
CA ALA A 29 7.98 -9.54 2.78
C ALA A 29 6.92 -8.89 1.89
N VAL A 30 6.64 -7.61 2.11
CA VAL A 30 5.68 -6.87 1.28
C VAL A 30 6.17 -6.74 -0.16
N VAL A 31 7.47 -6.45 -0.34
CA VAL A 31 8.07 -6.29 -1.66
C VAL A 31 8.14 -7.63 -2.38
N ASN A 32 8.42 -8.70 -1.66
CA ASN A 32 8.47 -10.05 -2.23
C ASN A 32 7.06 -10.58 -2.47
N ASN A 33 6.96 -11.79 -3.02
CA ASN A 33 5.68 -12.44 -3.31
C ASN A 33 5.11 -13.22 -2.12
N ASP A 34 5.38 -12.77 -0.91
CA ASP A 34 4.80 -13.38 0.27
C ASP A 34 3.28 -13.25 0.22
N ARG A 35 2.57 -14.37 0.41
CA ARG A 35 1.12 -14.42 0.28
C ARG A 35 0.39 -14.65 1.59
N THR A 36 1.06 -14.49 2.72
CA THR A 36 0.35 -14.59 3.99
C THR A 36 -0.72 -13.50 4.05
N SER A 37 -1.81 -13.79 4.77
CA SER A 37 -2.93 -12.85 4.86
C SER A 37 -2.50 -11.49 5.38
N GLN A 38 -1.64 -11.48 6.38
CA GLN A 38 -1.19 -10.26 7.01
C GLN A 38 -0.34 -9.41 6.07
N VAL A 39 0.59 -10.04 5.35
CA VAL A 39 1.43 -9.34 4.38
C VAL A 39 0.61 -8.85 3.19
N SER A 40 -0.32 -9.67 2.72
CA SER A 40 -1.20 -9.28 1.61
C SER A 40 -2.07 -8.09 1.98
N MET A 41 -2.58 -8.06 3.21
CA MET A 41 -3.38 -6.94 3.70
C MET A 41 -2.52 -5.66 3.79
N ALA A 42 -1.31 -5.78 4.33
CA ALA A 42 -0.39 -4.66 4.41
C ALA A 42 -0.08 -4.09 3.03
N ARG A 43 0.20 -4.97 2.08
CA ARG A 43 0.46 -4.56 0.69
C ARG A 43 -0.72 -3.79 0.11
N GLY A 44 -1.92 -4.30 0.33
CA GLY A 44 -3.14 -3.65 -0.15
C GLY A 44 -3.31 -2.25 0.43
N PHE A 45 -3.07 -2.07 1.72
CA PHE A 45 -3.17 -0.76 2.35
C PHE A 45 -2.10 0.19 1.84
N ILE A 46 -0.88 -0.28 1.61
CA ILE A 46 0.17 0.56 1.04
C ILE A 46 -0.27 1.08 -0.33
N PHE A 47 -0.73 0.20 -1.20
CA PHE A 47 -1.17 0.60 -2.54
C PHE A 47 -2.35 1.56 -2.48
N TYR A 48 -3.30 1.28 -1.61
CA TYR A 48 -4.49 2.11 -1.46
C TYR A 48 -4.11 3.53 -0.99
N ILE A 49 -3.29 3.64 0.03
CA ILE A 49 -2.88 4.94 0.58
C ILE A 49 -2.10 5.73 -0.47
N LEU A 50 -1.15 5.09 -1.15
CA LEU A 50 -0.38 5.77 -2.18
C LEU A 50 -1.26 6.28 -3.30
N HIS A 51 -2.26 5.51 -3.70
CA HIS A 51 -3.14 5.89 -4.81
C HIS A 51 -4.17 6.94 -4.39
N LYS A 52 -4.85 6.73 -3.25
CA LYS A 52 -5.96 7.58 -2.84
C LYS A 52 -5.53 8.83 -2.09
N ASP A 53 -4.58 8.71 -1.18
CA ASP A 53 -4.18 9.84 -0.35
C ASP A 53 -3.11 10.71 -1.00
N TYR A 54 -2.22 10.08 -1.76
CA TYR A 54 -1.09 10.79 -2.38
C TYR A 54 -1.19 10.88 -3.90
N GLU A 55 -2.26 10.34 -4.45
CA GLU A 55 -2.60 10.49 -5.87
C GLU A 55 -1.56 9.92 -6.84
N LEU A 56 -0.80 8.92 -6.40
CA LEU A 56 0.10 8.22 -7.31
C LEU A 56 -0.73 7.34 -8.25
N SER A 57 -0.35 7.31 -9.52
CA SER A 57 -1.07 6.51 -10.50
C SER A 57 -0.87 5.01 -10.24
N ILE A 58 -1.84 4.21 -10.66
CA ILE A 58 -1.75 2.75 -10.57
C ILE A 58 -0.49 2.26 -11.28
N ASN A 59 -0.19 2.80 -12.46
CA ASN A 59 0.98 2.40 -13.23
C ASN A 59 2.29 2.71 -12.51
N LYS A 60 2.35 3.86 -11.85
CA LYS A 60 3.55 4.24 -11.10
C LYS A 60 3.79 3.30 -9.92
N ILE A 61 2.74 2.97 -9.20
CA ILE A 61 2.82 2.03 -8.09
C ILE A 61 3.25 0.65 -8.59
N ALA A 62 2.64 0.20 -9.69
CA ALA A 62 2.98 -1.08 -10.29
C ALA A 62 4.47 -1.15 -10.67
N ASN A 63 4.98 -0.10 -11.30
CA ASN A 63 6.39 -0.05 -11.67
C ASN A 63 7.31 -0.04 -10.45
N THR A 64 6.92 0.67 -9.41
CA THR A 64 7.72 0.76 -8.18
C THR A 64 7.87 -0.61 -7.52
N TYR A 65 6.82 -1.42 -7.55
CA TYR A 65 6.80 -2.71 -6.87
C TYR A 65 6.99 -3.89 -7.81
N PHE A 66 7.31 -3.62 -9.08
CA PHE A 66 7.52 -4.66 -10.10
C PHE A 66 6.31 -5.60 -10.20
N ARG A 67 5.12 -5.00 -10.24
CA ARG A 67 3.86 -5.74 -10.36
C ARG A 67 3.07 -5.21 -11.54
N THR A 68 2.05 -5.97 -11.94
CA THR A 68 1.17 -5.51 -13.02
C THR A 68 0.20 -4.45 -12.50
N SER A 69 -0.26 -3.59 -13.40
CA SER A 69 -1.28 -2.59 -13.04
C SER A 69 -2.56 -3.26 -12.56
N ARG A 70 -2.90 -4.40 -13.14
CA ARG A 70 -4.08 -5.18 -12.74
C ARG A 70 -3.97 -5.63 -11.29
N ALA A 71 -2.80 -6.11 -10.88
CA ALA A 71 -2.58 -6.55 -9.50
C ALA A 71 -2.73 -5.40 -8.51
N VAL A 72 -2.14 -4.24 -8.83
CA VAL A 72 -2.26 -3.06 -7.98
C VAL A 72 -3.70 -2.60 -7.89
N PHE A 73 -4.38 -2.54 -9.03
CA PHE A 73 -5.78 -2.15 -9.09
C PHE A 73 -6.66 -3.09 -8.25
N TRP A 74 -6.38 -4.39 -8.32
CA TRP A 74 -7.12 -5.37 -7.52
C TRP A 74 -6.98 -5.09 -6.02
N HIS A 75 -5.74 -4.82 -5.56
CA HIS A 75 -5.51 -4.51 -4.15
C HIS A 75 -6.20 -3.23 -3.72
N VAL A 76 -6.12 -2.19 -4.55
CA VAL A 76 -6.77 -0.91 -4.25
C VAL A 76 -8.28 -1.09 -4.13
N ASN A 77 -8.89 -1.81 -5.06
CA ASN A 77 -10.33 -2.06 -5.02
C ASN A 77 -10.75 -2.91 -3.83
N LYS A 78 -9.95 -3.92 -3.49
CA LYS A 78 -10.24 -4.77 -2.35
C LYS A 78 -10.25 -3.95 -1.06
N VAL A 79 -9.24 -3.12 -0.85
CA VAL A 79 -9.18 -2.27 0.34
C VAL A 79 -10.32 -1.28 0.34
N ASN A 80 -10.63 -0.67 -0.80
CA ASN A 80 -11.74 0.26 -0.92
C ASN A 80 -13.05 -0.41 -0.50
N PHE A 81 -13.26 -1.66 -0.89
CA PHE A 81 -14.42 -2.42 -0.49
C PHE A 81 -14.42 -2.71 1.02
N LEU A 82 -13.26 -3.13 1.55
CA LEU A 82 -13.13 -3.45 2.98
C LEU A 82 -13.37 -2.22 3.85
N LEU A 83 -13.02 -1.04 3.37
CA LEU A 83 -13.20 0.20 4.14
C LEU A 83 -14.66 0.57 4.36
N LYS A 84 -15.59 -0.13 3.74
CA LYS A 84 -17.01 0.02 4.05
C LYS A 84 -17.34 -0.56 5.43
N GLN A 85 -16.49 -1.44 5.94
CA GLN A 85 -16.66 -2.05 7.26
C GLN A 85 -15.91 -1.21 8.31
N ARG A 86 -16.55 -1.05 9.45
CA ARG A 86 -16.03 -0.20 10.51
C ARG A 86 -14.63 -0.62 10.98
N MET A 87 -14.40 -1.92 11.12
CA MET A 87 -13.12 -2.44 11.57
C MET A 87 -11.97 -1.97 10.67
N TYR A 88 -12.17 -2.02 9.37
CA TYR A 88 -11.12 -1.62 8.41
C TYR A 88 -10.95 -0.11 8.36
N LYS A 89 -12.02 0.65 8.58
CA LYS A 89 -11.93 2.10 8.70
C LYS A 89 -11.06 2.50 9.90
N GLU A 90 -11.21 1.78 11.00
CA GLU A 90 -10.40 2.04 12.20
C GLU A 90 -8.93 1.72 11.95
N ILE A 91 -8.66 0.61 11.25
CA ILE A 91 -7.29 0.26 10.88
C ILE A 91 -6.66 1.36 10.04
N TYR A 92 -7.37 1.81 9.00
CA TYR A 92 -6.90 2.87 8.13
C TYR A 92 -6.63 4.16 8.90
N SER A 93 -7.56 4.54 9.77
CA SER A 93 -7.43 5.74 10.60
C SER A 93 -6.19 5.66 11.50
N ASN A 94 -5.98 4.51 12.13
CA ASN A 94 -4.83 4.31 13.02
C ASN A 94 -3.51 4.39 12.26
N ILE A 95 -3.45 3.83 11.07
CA ILE A 95 -2.26 3.91 10.23
C ILE A 95 -1.96 5.37 9.88
N CYS A 96 -2.98 6.12 9.49
CA CYS A 96 -2.81 7.51 9.07
C CYS A 96 -2.45 8.47 10.20
N LYS A 97 -2.73 8.09 11.45
CA LYS A 97 -2.39 8.91 12.61
C LYS A 97 -0.90 8.87 12.97
N GLU A 98 -0.18 7.92 12.48
CA GLU A 98 1.24 7.78 12.83
C GLU A 98 2.19 8.71 12.04
#